data_1d94576d0954d67527e73fe31830ee8e
#
_entry.id   1d94576d0954d67527e73fe31830ee8e
#
_cell.length_a   1.000
_cell.length_b   1.000
_cell.length_c   1.000
_cell.angle_alpha   90.00
_cell.angle_beta   90.00
_cell.angle_gamma   90.00
#
_symmetry.space_group_name_H-M   'P 1'
#
loop_
_entity.id
_entity.type
_entity.pdbx_description
1 polymer ?
#
loop_
_entity_poly.entity_id
_entity_poly.type
_entity_poly.pdbx_seq_one_letter_code
_entity_poly.pdbx_strand_id
1 'polypeptide(L)'
;MARRGARDESEFRSRPSKRGSRPRTKLRPSHEDAVTAMVTGVDRGRYTLLVPDGETPDDGRGAQVADGEGSGAVPSSSGTTVLAMKARELVRTRVVVGDQVDVVGDVTGEDGTLARIVRIAERSSVLRRTADDDDPYERIVVANADRLVIVTALADPPPRTGMIDRCVVAAYDAGMDVLLCLTKADLASPDELRGLYEPLGVQVVVTRAARDGGETAPARGRAEERLPLDPASVEEVRGLLRGRISVLVGHSGVGKSTLINALVPTAGRATGGVNDVTGRGRHTSTSAVALALPTGPDADGADVDHDGWVIDTPGVRSFGLAHVEVGHLLHAFDDLDEAASECPRGCTHQADAPDCALDDWVVAASDDETRATRALRLASFRRLLASRTGTVPREG
;
A
#
# COMPACT_ATOMS: atom_id res chain seq x y z
N MET A 1 -3.34 34.15 -77.06
CA MET A 1 -2.78 32.91 -76.52
C MET A 1 -1.43 33.16 -75.89
N ALA A 2 -1.38 33.31 -74.58
CA ALA A 2 -0.14 33.60 -73.83
C ALA A 2 0.25 32.38 -73.01
N ARG A 3 1.39 31.79 -73.27
CA ARG A 3 1.96 30.67 -72.51
C ARG A 3 2.50 31.19 -71.17
N ARG A 4 2.00 30.68 -70.08
CA ARG A 4 2.54 30.86 -68.73
C ARG A 4 3.79 29.99 -68.61
N GLY A 5 4.93 30.62 -68.36
CA GLY A 5 6.21 29.96 -68.05
C GLY A 5 6.16 29.29 -66.68
N ALA A 6 6.71 28.07 -66.60
CA ALA A 6 6.94 27.33 -65.36
C ALA A 6 7.98 28.10 -64.51
N ARG A 7 7.69 28.29 -63.23
CA ARG A 7 8.65 28.80 -62.23
C ARG A 7 9.55 27.65 -61.81
N ASP A 8 10.83 27.90 -61.93
CA ASP A 8 11.94 27.03 -61.53
C ASP A 8 11.98 26.93 -60.00
N GLU A 9 11.94 25.70 -59.45
CA GLU A 9 11.95 25.41 -58.00
C GLU A 9 13.36 25.56 -57.38
N SER A 10 14.36 26.05 -58.08
CA SER A 10 15.74 26.11 -57.60
C SER A 10 16.09 27.33 -56.73
N GLU A 11 15.13 28.20 -56.37
CA GLU A 11 15.40 29.43 -55.60
C GLU A 11 15.07 29.36 -54.10
N PHE A 12 14.69 28.22 -53.55
CA PHE A 12 14.57 28.08 -52.08
C PHE A 12 15.95 27.83 -51.44
N ARG A 13 16.79 28.86 -51.43
CA ARG A 13 17.96 28.87 -50.53
C ARG A 13 17.47 29.00 -49.10
N SER A 14 17.41 27.86 -48.37
CA SER A 14 17.25 27.85 -46.94
C SER A 14 18.41 28.60 -46.28
N ARG A 15 18.15 29.74 -45.63
CA ARG A 15 19.13 30.44 -44.83
C ARG A 15 19.62 29.48 -43.71
N PRO A 16 20.92 29.20 -43.58
CA PRO A 16 21.42 28.40 -42.47
C PRO A 16 21.11 29.13 -41.15
N SER A 17 20.39 28.47 -40.26
CA SER A 17 20.15 28.93 -38.91
C SER A 17 21.50 29.15 -38.23
N LYS A 18 21.81 30.37 -37.85
CA LYS A 18 23.03 30.75 -37.10
C LYS A 18 23.09 30.24 -35.66
N ARG A 19 22.17 29.39 -35.24
CA ARG A 19 22.21 28.69 -33.97
C ARG A 19 22.44 27.21 -34.23
N GLY A 20 23.70 26.85 -34.45
CA GLY A 20 24.15 25.48 -34.28
C GLY A 20 23.85 25.08 -32.85
N SER A 21 22.74 24.34 -32.62
CA SER A 21 22.52 23.65 -31.38
C SER A 21 23.56 22.54 -31.35
N ARG A 22 24.70 22.76 -30.68
CA ARG A 22 25.55 21.68 -30.24
C ARG A 22 24.63 20.68 -29.51
N PRO A 23 24.69 19.38 -29.80
CA PRO A 23 24.02 18.38 -28.97
C PRO A 23 24.52 18.62 -27.55
N ARG A 24 23.67 19.16 -26.68
CA ARG A 24 23.95 19.16 -25.25
C ARG A 24 23.92 17.69 -24.84
N THR A 25 25.08 17.08 -24.77
CA THR A 25 25.27 15.87 -24.01
C THR A 25 24.87 16.27 -22.61
N LYS A 26 23.63 15.93 -22.20
CA LYS A 26 23.19 16.09 -20.83
C LYS A 26 23.93 15.03 -20.03
N LEU A 27 25.15 15.34 -19.61
CA LEU A 27 25.75 14.66 -18.47
C LEU A 27 24.75 14.86 -17.33
N ARG A 28 24.12 13.76 -16.90
CA ARG A 28 23.32 13.79 -15.69
C ARG A 28 24.26 14.15 -14.55
N PRO A 29 23.94 15.16 -13.72
CA PRO A 29 24.74 15.43 -12.53
C PRO A 29 24.81 14.12 -11.71
N SER A 30 25.99 13.79 -11.21
CA SER A 30 26.19 12.57 -10.42
C SER A 30 25.43 12.61 -9.10
N HIS A 31 25.11 13.80 -8.58
CA HIS A 31 24.45 14.01 -7.29
C HIS A 31 25.12 13.21 -6.17
N GLU A 32 26.44 13.30 -6.07
CA GLU A 32 27.25 12.60 -5.07
C GLU A 32 26.90 13.03 -3.63
N ASP A 33 26.38 14.24 -3.46
CA ASP A 33 25.95 14.80 -2.17
C ASP A 33 24.46 14.53 -1.89
N ALA A 34 23.83 13.59 -2.59
CA ALA A 34 22.43 13.28 -2.35
C ALA A 34 22.25 12.45 -1.06
N VAL A 35 21.26 12.81 -0.28
CA VAL A 35 20.85 12.14 0.95
C VAL A 35 19.65 11.25 0.68
N THR A 36 19.62 10.05 1.23
CA THR A 36 18.47 9.14 1.11
C THR A 36 17.36 9.56 2.07
N ALA A 37 16.12 9.51 1.58
CA ALA A 37 14.95 9.83 2.39
C ALA A 37 13.75 8.95 1.99
N MET A 38 12.85 8.71 2.95
CA MET A 38 11.57 8.03 2.70
C MET A 38 10.47 9.04 2.44
N VAL A 39 9.64 8.80 1.42
CA VAL A 39 8.43 9.60 1.16
C VAL A 39 7.33 9.21 2.13
N THR A 40 6.99 10.11 3.05
CA THR A 40 5.94 9.91 4.06
C THR A 40 4.62 10.55 3.68
N GLY A 41 4.62 11.52 2.76
CA GLY A 41 3.40 12.16 2.29
C GLY A 41 3.53 12.75 0.89
N VAL A 42 2.39 12.80 0.19
CA VAL A 42 2.30 13.40 -1.17
C VAL A 42 1.11 14.34 -1.22
N ASP A 43 1.33 15.63 -1.49
CA ASP A 43 0.27 16.61 -1.68
C ASP A 43 0.57 17.53 -2.87
N ARG A 44 -0.26 17.44 -3.93
CA ARG A 44 -0.26 18.36 -5.11
C ARG A 44 1.13 18.67 -5.68
N GLY A 45 2.01 17.64 -5.75
CA GLY A 45 3.36 17.78 -6.30
C GLY A 45 4.41 18.26 -5.30
N ARG A 46 4.03 18.43 -4.04
CA ARG A 46 4.94 18.53 -2.88
C ARG A 46 5.01 17.19 -2.18
N TYR A 47 6.17 16.87 -1.66
CA TYR A 47 6.47 15.61 -1.01
C TYR A 47 6.97 15.91 0.41
N THR A 48 6.39 15.23 1.38
CA THR A 48 6.93 15.19 2.74
C THR A 48 7.86 14.00 2.80
N LEU A 49 9.08 14.23 3.22
CA LEU A 49 10.12 13.22 3.31
C LEU A 49 10.60 13.11 4.75
N LEU A 50 11.03 11.94 5.14
CA LEU A 50 11.82 11.73 6.35
C LEU A 50 13.26 11.40 5.94
N VAL A 51 14.20 12.23 6.37
CA VAL A 51 15.64 12.00 6.26
C VAL A 51 16.08 11.36 7.57
N PRO A 52 16.60 10.12 7.58
CA PRO A 52 17.05 9.45 8.80
C PRO A 52 18.20 10.20 9.48
N ASP A 53 18.25 10.12 10.81
CA ASP A 53 19.36 10.70 11.59
C ASP A 53 20.70 10.01 11.22
N GLY A 54 21.72 10.81 10.98
CA GLY A 54 23.05 10.33 10.58
C GLY A 54 23.32 10.37 9.07
N GLU A 55 22.34 10.68 8.23
CA GLU A 55 22.48 10.87 6.77
C GLU A 55 22.59 12.35 6.35
N THR A 56 22.87 13.27 7.26
CA THR A 56 23.18 14.65 6.88
C THR A 56 24.52 14.69 6.15
N PRO A 57 24.66 15.50 5.06
CA PRO A 57 25.94 15.65 4.37
C PRO A 57 27.02 16.06 5.37
N ASP A 58 28.01 15.20 5.59
CA ASP A 58 29.15 15.51 6.44
C ASP A 58 29.95 16.65 5.82
N ASP A 59 30.29 17.65 6.63
CA ASP A 59 31.20 18.74 6.27
C ASP A 59 32.62 18.20 5.98
N GLY A 60 32.74 17.36 4.95
CA GLY A 60 34.01 17.08 4.27
C GLY A 60 34.90 16.00 4.88
N ARG A 61 34.38 14.94 5.52
CA ARG A 61 35.18 13.75 5.87
C ARG A 61 34.45 12.47 5.50
N GLY A 62 35.03 11.81 4.51
CA GLY A 62 34.67 10.56 3.85
C GLY A 62 33.77 9.57 4.59
N ALA A 63 32.54 9.45 4.11
CA ALA A 63 31.72 8.29 4.39
C ALA A 63 32.15 7.14 3.46
N GLN A 64 32.55 6.01 4.04
CA GLN A 64 32.75 4.77 3.31
C GLN A 64 31.38 4.33 2.79
N VAL A 65 31.29 4.21 1.47
CA VAL A 65 30.16 3.57 0.79
C VAL A 65 30.15 2.12 1.26
N ALA A 66 29.20 1.76 2.10
CA ALA A 66 28.89 0.37 2.36
C ALA A 66 28.16 -0.17 1.13
N ASP A 67 28.85 -1.00 0.37
CA ASP A 67 28.23 -1.88 -0.63
C ASP A 67 27.31 -2.86 0.14
N GLY A 68 26.08 -2.44 0.39
CA GLY A 68 25.03 -3.23 1.05
C GLY A 68 24.13 -3.84 0.01
N GLU A 69 24.30 -5.15 -0.21
CA GLU A 69 23.28 -6.01 -0.81
C GLU A 69 21.93 -5.72 -0.14
N GLY A 70 20.86 -5.63 -0.98
CA GLY A 70 19.51 -5.22 -0.59
C GLY A 70 18.96 -6.00 0.61
N SER A 71 19.25 -5.49 1.78
CA SER A 71 18.59 -5.91 3.01
C SER A 71 17.31 -5.11 3.13
N GLY A 72 16.16 -5.79 3.20
CA GLY A 72 14.84 -5.22 3.42
C GLY A 72 14.66 -4.64 4.83
N ALA A 73 15.61 -3.84 5.29
CA ALA A 73 15.52 -3.16 6.57
C ALA A 73 14.45 -2.07 6.52
N VAL A 74 13.56 -2.07 7.50
CA VAL A 74 12.55 -1.01 7.66
C VAL A 74 13.28 0.31 7.91
N PRO A 75 12.97 1.38 7.14
CA PRO A 75 13.60 2.67 7.32
C PRO A 75 13.41 3.19 8.74
N SER A 76 14.46 3.81 9.30
CA SER A 76 14.36 4.49 10.60
C SER A 76 13.17 5.44 10.61
N SER A 77 12.45 5.49 11.71
CA SER A 77 11.35 6.40 11.95
C SER A 77 11.77 7.67 12.69
N SER A 78 13.02 7.73 13.19
CA SER A 78 13.65 8.94 13.69
C SER A 78 14.37 9.68 12.57
N GLY A 79 14.24 11.01 12.55
CA GLY A 79 14.88 11.82 11.52
C GLY A 79 14.21 13.17 11.31
N THR A 80 14.75 13.92 10.36
CA THR A 80 14.27 15.25 10.02
C THR A 80 13.18 15.19 8.94
N THR A 81 12.04 15.82 9.21
CA THR A 81 10.97 15.98 8.21
C THR A 81 11.29 17.12 7.27
N VAL A 82 11.34 16.84 5.97
CA VAL A 82 11.74 17.80 4.92
C VAL A 82 10.65 17.90 3.86
N LEU A 83 10.41 19.11 3.36
CA LEU A 83 9.57 19.32 2.18
C LEU A 83 10.41 19.28 0.90
N ALA A 84 9.92 18.61 -0.13
CA ALA A 84 10.62 18.46 -1.39
C ALA A 84 9.71 18.60 -2.62
N MET A 85 10.35 18.86 -3.75
CA MET A 85 9.74 18.80 -5.10
C MET A 85 10.54 17.85 -5.99
N LYS A 86 9.91 17.31 -7.03
CA LYS A 86 10.62 16.50 -8.04
C LYS A 86 11.55 17.34 -8.91
N ALA A 87 12.72 16.80 -9.25
CA ALA A 87 13.55 17.32 -10.33
C ALA A 87 12.80 17.20 -11.67
N ARG A 88 13.18 18.06 -12.64
CA ARG A 88 12.55 18.08 -13.97
C ARG A 88 12.68 16.75 -14.71
N GLU A 89 13.72 16.01 -14.45
CA GLU A 89 14.02 14.70 -15.02
C GLU A 89 13.00 13.64 -14.58
N LEU A 90 12.41 13.81 -13.40
CA LEU A 90 11.42 12.89 -12.82
C LEU A 90 9.96 13.28 -13.11
N VAL A 91 9.70 14.27 -13.97
CA VAL A 91 8.32 14.75 -14.23
C VAL A 91 7.35 13.63 -14.60
N ARG A 92 7.79 12.64 -15.39
CA ARG A 92 6.97 11.51 -15.83
C ARG A 92 6.93 10.34 -14.85
N THR A 93 7.81 10.30 -13.85
CA THR A 93 7.87 9.23 -12.87
C THR A 93 6.97 9.60 -11.69
N ARG A 94 6.10 8.68 -11.31
CA ARG A 94 5.22 8.88 -10.16
C ARG A 94 5.99 8.53 -8.88
N VAL A 95 6.08 9.48 -7.97
CA VAL A 95 6.56 9.31 -6.61
C VAL A 95 5.35 9.08 -5.71
N VAL A 96 5.41 8.06 -4.86
CA VAL A 96 4.33 7.66 -3.95
C VAL A 96 4.85 7.51 -2.52
N VAL A 97 3.95 7.39 -1.57
CA VAL A 97 4.31 7.11 -0.16
C VAL A 97 5.02 5.75 -0.08
N GLY A 98 6.07 5.68 0.73
CA GLY A 98 6.93 4.50 0.87
C GLY A 98 8.13 4.49 -0.09
N ASP A 99 8.17 5.36 -1.12
CA ASP A 99 9.36 5.45 -1.99
C ASP A 99 10.60 5.86 -1.18
N GLN A 100 11.71 5.17 -1.43
CA GLN A 100 13.05 5.62 -1.07
C GLN A 100 13.56 6.52 -2.19
N VAL A 101 14.02 7.71 -1.82
CA VAL A 101 14.41 8.74 -2.79
C VAL A 101 15.72 9.40 -2.38
N ASP A 102 16.51 9.78 -3.38
CA ASP A 102 17.67 10.63 -3.15
C ASP A 102 17.28 12.08 -3.34
N VAL A 103 17.68 12.91 -2.40
CA VAL A 103 17.37 14.33 -2.35
C VAL A 103 18.62 15.17 -2.27
N VAL A 104 18.57 16.35 -2.88
CA VAL A 104 19.61 17.38 -2.83
C VAL A 104 19.00 18.71 -2.43
N GLY A 105 19.85 19.61 -1.96
CA GLY A 105 19.44 20.95 -1.49
C GLY A 105 19.31 21.00 0.01
N ASP A 106 18.41 21.85 0.51
CA ASP A 106 18.25 22.04 1.93
C ASP A 106 17.41 20.92 2.55
N VAL A 107 18.04 20.13 3.41
CA VAL A 107 17.45 19.00 4.14
C VAL A 107 17.37 19.26 5.66
N THR A 108 17.53 20.53 6.10
CA THR A 108 17.45 20.90 7.50
C THR A 108 16.06 20.81 8.10
N GLY A 109 15.01 20.83 7.25
CA GLY A 109 13.61 20.85 7.69
C GLY A 109 13.14 22.21 8.22
N GLU A 110 13.92 23.28 8.05
CA GLU A 110 13.50 24.62 8.45
C GLU A 110 12.31 25.10 7.62
N ASP A 111 11.44 25.89 8.24
CA ASP A 111 10.26 26.46 7.59
C ASP A 111 10.64 27.30 6.35
N GLY A 112 10.03 26.97 5.22
CA GLY A 112 10.27 27.66 3.94
C GLY A 112 11.40 27.08 3.11
N THR A 113 12.15 26.11 3.59
CA THR A 113 13.14 25.37 2.81
C THR A 113 12.48 24.34 1.90
N LEU A 114 13.16 23.97 0.81
CA LEU A 114 12.62 23.02 -0.15
C LEU A 114 13.74 22.20 -0.79
N ALA A 115 13.78 20.92 -0.50
CA ALA A 115 14.67 19.96 -1.12
C ALA A 115 14.18 19.53 -2.52
N ARG A 116 15.01 18.79 -3.23
CA ARG A 116 14.70 18.29 -4.57
C ARG A 116 14.98 16.80 -4.69
N ILE A 117 13.96 16.03 -5.00
CA ILE A 117 14.08 14.60 -5.32
C ILE A 117 14.76 14.47 -6.69
N VAL A 118 15.89 13.79 -6.76
CA VAL A 118 16.71 13.60 -7.97
C VAL A 118 16.74 12.18 -8.46
N ARG A 119 16.47 11.18 -7.59
CA ARG A 119 16.39 9.76 -7.93
C ARG A 119 15.33 9.08 -7.07
N ILE A 120 14.78 8.00 -7.59
CA ILE A 120 13.91 7.06 -6.86
C ILE A 120 14.64 5.74 -6.87
N ALA A 121 14.81 5.11 -5.72
CA ALA A 121 15.42 3.79 -5.60
C ALA A 121 14.52 2.71 -6.21
N GLU A 122 15.07 1.55 -6.49
CA GLU A 122 14.30 0.39 -6.92
C GLU A 122 13.31 -0.02 -5.81
N ARG A 123 12.09 -0.32 -6.21
CA ARG A 123 11.01 -0.68 -5.28
C ARG A 123 11.03 -2.17 -5.02
N SER A 124 11.03 -2.58 -3.76
CA SER A 124 10.91 -3.98 -3.34
C SER A 124 9.49 -4.53 -3.55
N SER A 125 8.48 -3.68 -3.35
CA SER A 125 7.08 -4.01 -3.59
C SER A 125 6.32 -2.81 -4.16
N VAL A 126 5.23 -3.07 -4.89
CA VAL A 126 4.41 -2.00 -5.49
C VAL A 126 2.94 -2.38 -5.42
N LEU A 127 2.22 -1.77 -4.48
CA LEU A 127 0.78 -1.91 -4.42
C LEU A 127 0.13 -1.06 -5.51
N ARG A 128 -0.53 -1.72 -6.45
CA ARG A 128 -1.19 -1.10 -7.61
C ARG A 128 -2.69 -1.24 -7.51
N ARG A 129 -3.39 -0.40 -8.23
CA ARG A 129 -4.82 -0.55 -8.51
C ARG A 129 -5.16 -0.01 -9.89
N THR A 130 -6.13 -0.58 -10.53
CA THR A 130 -6.89 0.07 -11.60
C THR A 130 -8.11 0.77 -11.00
N ALA A 131 -8.70 1.72 -11.71
CA ALA A 131 -9.91 2.40 -11.22
C ALA A 131 -11.12 1.45 -11.28
N ASP A 132 -11.15 0.60 -12.30
CA ASP A 132 -12.12 -0.47 -12.54
C ASP A 132 -11.39 -1.65 -13.20
N ASP A 133 -12.05 -2.81 -13.32
CA ASP A 133 -11.48 -4.00 -13.95
C ASP A 133 -11.26 -3.83 -15.46
N ASP A 134 -11.97 -2.88 -16.07
CA ASP A 134 -11.84 -2.52 -17.49
C ASP A 134 -10.88 -1.33 -17.73
N ASP A 135 -10.34 -0.71 -16.68
CA ASP A 135 -9.40 0.43 -16.81
C ASP A 135 -7.97 -0.08 -17.05
N PRO A 136 -7.37 0.16 -18.22
CA PRO A 136 -5.99 -0.28 -18.51
C PRO A 136 -4.95 0.55 -17.75
N TYR A 137 -5.33 1.64 -17.07
CA TYR A 137 -4.38 2.53 -16.40
C TYR A 137 -4.14 2.10 -14.94
N GLU A 138 -3.02 1.46 -14.73
CA GLU A 138 -2.53 1.15 -13.38
C GLU A 138 -2.13 2.42 -12.63
N ARG A 139 -2.47 2.47 -11.37
CA ARG A 139 -2.06 3.54 -10.46
C ARG A 139 -1.33 2.93 -9.27
N ILE A 140 -0.07 3.28 -9.12
CA ILE A 140 0.67 2.94 -7.91
C ILE A 140 0.06 3.71 -6.74
N VAL A 141 -0.25 2.99 -5.67
CA VAL A 141 -0.84 3.53 -4.44
C VAL A 141 0.25 3.75 -3.40
N VAL A 142 1.07 2.72 -3.14
CA VAL A 142 2.15 2.68 -2.16
C VAL A 142 3.30 1.84 -2.72
N ALA A 143 4.53 2.14 -2.31
CA ALA A 143 5.72 1.36 -2.63
C ALA A 143 6.41 0.88 -1.36
N ASN A 144 7.22 -0.18 -1.48
CA ASN A 144 8.09 -0.73 -0.44
C ASN A 144 7.35 -1.11 0.86
N ALA A 145 6.11 -1.57 0.73
CA ALA A 145 5.34 -2.04 1.87
C ALA A 145 5.44 -3.56 2.00
N ASP A 146 5.57 -4.03 3.24
CA ASP A 146 5.71 -5.46 3.56
C ASP A 146 4.36 -6.14 3.71
N ARG A 147 3.35 -5.37 4.18
CA ARG A 147 2.07 -5.94 4.60
C ARG A 147 0.87 -5.08 4.18
N LEU A 148 -0.18 -5.74 3.70
CA LEU A 148 -1.49 -5.14 3.53
C LEU A 148 -2.40 -5.52 4.71
N VAL A 149 -2.86 -4.52 5.47
CA VAL A 149 -3.82 -4.68 6.57
C VAL A 149 -5.22 -4.37 6.05
N ILE A 150 -6.04 -5.39 5.92
CA ILE A 150 -7.43 -5.25 5.48
C ILE A 150 -8.30 -5.07 6.71
N VAL A 151 -8.80 -3.86 6.93
CA VAL A 151 -9.68 -3.55 8.05
C VAL A 151 -11.13 -3.70 7.63
N THR A 152 -11.85 -4.62 8.25
CA THR A 152 -13.28 -4.84 8.00
C THR A 152 -14.05 -5.00 9.31
N ALA A 153 -15.29 -4.53 9.36
CA ALA A 153 -16.16 -4.71 10.52
C ALA A 153 -16.88 -6.06 10.38
N LEU A 154 -17.08 -6.75 11.51
CA LEU A 154 -17.88 -7.97 11.57
C LEU A 154 -19.38 -7.68 11.43
N ALA A 155 -19.79 -6.46 11.84
CA ALA A 155 -21.14 -5.94 11.63
C ALA A 155 -21.10 -4.41 11.54
N ASP A 156 -22.12 -3.82 10.93
CA ASP A 156 -22.39 -2.39 10.82
C ASP A 156 -21.15 -1.54 10.39
N PRO A 157 -20.76 -1.60 9.12
CA PRO A 157 -21.39 -2.28 8.01
C PRO A 157 -21.06 -3.79 7.98
N PRO A 158 -21.88 -4.63 7.32
CA PRO A 158 -21.56 -6.03 7.13
C PRO A 158 -20.27 -6.20 6.32
N PRO A 159 -19.50 -7.28 6.56
CA PRO A 159 -18.29 -7.56 5.80
C PRO A 159 -18.61 -7.76 4.31
N ARG A 160 -17.71 -7.28 3.46
CA ARG A 160 -17.81 -7.43 2.00
C ARG A 160 -16.72 -8.40 1.54
N THR A 161 -17.03 -9.68 1.45
CA THR A 161 -16.06 -10.73 1.11
C THR A 161 -15.42 -10.48 -0.26
N GLY A 162 -16.18 -10.08 -1.26
CA GLY A 162 -15.63 -9.74 -2.57
C GLY A 162 -14.59 -8.60 -2.54
N MET A 163 -14.74 -7.61 -1.66
CA MET A 163 -13.72 -6.57 -1.48
C MET A 163 -12.48 -7.13 -0.78
N ILE A 164 -12.66 -7.98 0.24
CA ILE A 164 -11.54 -8.60 0.96
C ILE A 164 -10.75 -9.47 -0.01
N ASP A 165 -11.41 -10.32 -0.79
CA ASP A 165 -10.79 -11.16 -1.81
C ASP A 165 -9.94 -10.35 -2.79
N ARG A 166 -10.46 -9.24 -3.28
CA ARG A 166 -9.73 -8.35 -4.20
C ARG A 166 -8.51 -7.70 -3.54
N CYS A 167 -8.59 -7.35 -2.25
CA CYS A 167 -7.45 -6.85 -1.49
C CYS A 167 -6.38 -7.94 -1.30
N VAL A 168 -6.79 -9.17 -0.99
CA VAL A 168 -5.88 -10.32 -0.85
C VAL A 168 -5.14 -10.58 -2.17
N VAL A 169 -5.86 -10.63 -3.28
CA VAL A 169 -5.27 -10.80 -4.62
C VAL A 169 -4.26 -9.71 -4.93
N ALA A 170 -4.61 -8.44 -4.69
CA ALA A 170 -3.72 -7.30 -4.96
C ALA A 170 -2.46 -7.32 -4.07
N ALA A 171 -2.56 -7.80 -2.83
CA ALA A 171 -1.43 -7.93 -1.93
C ALA A 171 -0.48 -9.05 -2.39
N TYR A 172 -1.02 -10.20 -2.72
CA TYR A 172 -0.21 -11.33 -3.18
C TYR A 172 0.47 -11.04 -4.52
N ASP A 173 -0.21 -10.39 -5.47
CA ASP A 173 0.42 -9.94 -6.72
C ASP A 173 1.57 -8.94 -6.46
N ALA A 174 1.48 -8.14 -5.40
CA ALA A 174 2.52 -7.20 -4.99
C ALA A 174 3.63 -7.85 -4.13
N GLY A 175 3.57 -9.14 -3.83
CA GLY A 175 4.52 -9.85 -2.95
C GLY A 175 4.41 -9.42 -1.48
N MET A 176 3.23 -8.99 -1.03
CA MET A 176 2.99 -8.49 0.33
C MET A 176 2.29 -9.54 1.19
N ASP A 177 2.64 -9.59 2.48
CA ASP A 177 1.85 -10.32 3.49
C ASP A 177 0.45 -9.73 3.65
N VAL A 178 -0.51 -10.54 4.07
CA VAL A 178 -1.87 -10.09 4.36
C VAL A 178 -2.21 -10.27 5.83
N LEU A 179 -2.71 -9.20 6.47
CA LEU A 179 -3.31 -9.21 7.78
C LEU A 179 -4.78 -8.78 7.68
N LEU A 180 -5.71 -9.65 8.03
CA LEU A 180 -7.13 -9.33 8.10
C LEU A 180 -7.47 -8.89 9.53
N CYS A 181 -7.72 -7.60 9.72
CA CYS A 181 -8.12 -7.01 11.00
C CYS A 181 -9.65 -6.91 11.07
N LEU A 182 -10.26 -7.78 11.87
CA LEU A 182 -11.70 -7.85 12.10
C LEU A 182 -12.07 -6.94 13.27
N THR A 183 -12.82 -5.89 12.99
CA THR A 183 -13.25 -4.94 14.01
C THR A 183 -14.69 -5.22 14.48
N LYS A 184 -15.08 -4.61 15.62
CA LYS A 184 -16.41 -4.70 16.19
C LYS A 184 -16.82 -6.16 16.54
N ALA A 185 -15.88 -6.92 17.12
CA ALA A 185 -16.14 -8.28 17.56
C ALA A 185 -17.06 -8.36 18.79
N ASP A 186 -17.45 -7.23 19.31
CA ASP A 186 -18.56 -7.10 20.27
C ASP A 186 -19.94 -7.29 19.62
N LEU A 187 -20.05 -7.18 18.30
CA LEU A 187 -21.31 -7.27 17.55
C LEU A 187 -21.54 -8.60 16.85
N ALA A 188 -20.50 -9.31 16.44
CA ALA A 188 -20.63 -10.59 15.72
C ALA A 188 -19.36 -11.46 15.88
N SER A 189 -19.52 -12.80 15.65
CA SER A 189 -18.39 -13.75 15.67
C SER A 189 -17.47 -13.59 14.45
N PRO A 190 -16.14 -13.74 14.63
CA PRO A 190 -15.18 -13.76 13.54
C PRO A 190 -15.09 -15.10 12.78
N ASP A 191 -15.74 -16.17 13.26
CA ASP A 191 -15.49 -17.55 12.85
C ASP A 191 -15.72 -17.79 11.36
N GLU A 192 -16.75 -17.20 10.78
CA GLU A 192 -17.05 -17.31 9.35
C GLU A 192 -15.91 -16.75 8.50
N LEU A 193 -15.42 -15.54 8.81
CA LEU A 193 -14.32 -14.92 8.05
C LEU A 193 -12.99 -15.62 8.31
N ARG A 194 -12.74 -16.12 9.52
CA ARG A 194 -11.58 -16.96 9.81
C ARG A 194 -11.58 -18.20 8.92
N GLY A 195 -12.70 -18.92 8.86
CA GLY A 195 -12.87 -20.12 8.03
C GLY A 195 -12.64 -19.86 6.54
N LEU A 196 -12.89 -18.64 6.06
CA LEU A 196 -12.68 -18.25 4.66
C LEU A 196 -11.23 -17.86 4.33
N TYR A 197 -10.50 -17.24 5.26
CA TYR A 197 -9.22 -16.58 4.96
C TYR A 197 -8.00 -17.25 5.60
N GLU A 198 -8.11 -17.88 6.77
CA GLU A 198 -7.00 -18.61 7.38
C GLU A 198 -6.48 -19.76 6.49
N PRO A 199 -7.33 -20.53 5.76
CA PRO A 199 -6.85 -21.54 4.81
C PRO A 199 -6.00 -20.98 3.65
N LEU A 200 -6.07 -19.67 3.38
CA LEU A 200 -5.23 -18.98 2.39
C LEU A 200 -3.86 -18.56 2.97
N GLY A 201 -3.61 -18.79 4.26
CA GLY A 201 -2.43 -18.28 4.95
C GLY A 201 -2.58 -16.82 5.40
N VAL A 202 -3.79 -16.24 5.29
CA VAL A 202 -4.08 -14.89 5.80
C VAL A 202 -4.09 -14.92 7.31
N GLN A 203 -3.24 -14.10 7.93
CA GLN A 203 -3.25 -13.90 9.36
C GLN A 203 -4.48 -13.09 9.75
N VAL A 204 -5.23 -13.54 10.79
CA VAL A 204 -6.45 -12.87 11.25
C VAL A 204 -6.25 -12.36 12.67
N VAL A 205 -6.55 -11.08 12.90
CA VAL A 205 -6.57 -10.44 14.21
C VAL A 205 -7.93 -9.79 14.46
N VAL A 206 -8.34 -9.73 15.72
CA VAL A 206 -9.68 -9.27 16.09
C VAL A 206 -9.59 -8.10 17.05
N THR A 207 -10.29 -7.01 16.77
CA THR A 207 -10.41 -5.88 17.69
C THR A 207 -11.85 -5.67 18.12
N ARG A 208 -12.04 -5.22 19.36
CA ARG A 208 -13.34 -4.98 19.99
C ARG A 208 -13.33 -3.67 20.77
N ALA A 209 -14.51 -3.16 21.08
CA ALA A 209 -14.63 -2.04 21.99
C ALA A 209 -14.21 -2.45 23.41
N ALA A 210 -13.63 -1.52 24.16
CA ALA A 210 -13.36 -1.73 25.59
C ALA A 210 -14.69 -1.96 26.31
N ARG A 211 -14.72 -2.94 27.23
CA ARG A 211 -15.87 -3.15 28.10
C ARG A 211 -15.73 -2.25 29.32
N ASP A 212 -16.58 -1.25 29.44
CA ASP A 212 -16.77 -0.58 30.71
C ASP A 212 -17.33 -1.61 31.69
N GLY A 213 -16.71 -1.72 32.85
CA GLY A 213 -17.05 -2.75 33.83
C GLY A 213 -18.49 -2.63 34.32
N GLY A 214 -19.43 -3.21 33.60
CA GLY A 214 -20.73 -3.57 34.13
C GLY A 214 -21.98 -2.94 33.52
N GLU A 215 -21.92 -2.16 32.45
CA GLU A 215 -23.15 -1.66 31.80
C GLU A 215 -23.28 -2.13 30.34
N THR A 216 -24.49 -2.63 30.05
CA THR A 216 -24.95 -2.99 28.70
C THR A 216 -24.72 -1.88 27.72
N ALA A 217 -24.21 -2.21 26.54
CA ALA A 217 -23.99 -1.29 25.43
C ALA A 217 -25.15 -0.30 25.28
N PRO A 218 -24.88 1.02 25.16
CA PRO A 218 -25.94 1.99 25.00
C PRO A 218 -26.71 1.71 23.71
N ALA A 219 -28.03 1.57 23.85
CA ALA A 219 -28.94 1.45 22.73
C ALA A 219 -28.74 2.64 21.78
N ARG A 220 -28.65 2.34 20.48
CA ARG A 220 -28.61 3.24 19.32
C ARG A 220 -29.02 4.69 19.63
N GLY A 221 -28.07 5.58 19.81
CA GLY A 221 -28.36 7.00 19.97
C GLY A 221 -27.14 7.87 20.18
N ARG A 222 -26.79 8.62 19.15
CA ARG A 222 -25.78 9.67 19.02
C ARG A 222 -24.35 9.22 18.73
N ALA A 223 -23.82 9.78 17.64
CA ALA A 223 -22.51 9.57 17.05
C ALA A 223 -21.31 10.07 17.88
N GLU A 224 -21.48 10.39 19.15
CA GLU A 224 -20.52 11.15 19.93
C GLU A 224 -19.77 10.39 21.03
N GLU A 225 -20.15 9.16 21.35
CA GLU A 225 -19.41 8.34 22.34
C GLU A 225 -19.14 6.96 21.79
N ARG A 226 -18.15 6.87 20.89
CA ARG A 226 -17.60 5.56 20.54
C ARG A 226 -16.68 5.12 21.66
N LEU A 227 -16.97 3.98 22.29
CA LEU A 227 -16.07 3.36 23.25
C LEU A 227 -14.68 3.18 22.63
N PRO A 228 -13.61 3.46 23.40
CA PRO A 228 -12.24 3.19 22.94
C PRO A 228 -12.09 1.70 22.62
N LEU A 229 -11.09 1.37 21.80
CA LEU A 229 -10.75 -0.04 21.57
C LEU A 229 -10.15 -0.65 22.81
N ASP A 230 -10.39 -1.94 23.02
CA ASP A 230 -9.77 -2.74 24.07
C ASP A 230 -8.23 -2.69 23.92
N PRO A 231 -7.48 -2.20 24.93
CA PRO A 231 -6.04 -2.01 24.82
C PRO A 231 -5.28 -3.28 24.48
N ALA A 232 -5.72 -4.45 24.98
CA ALA A 232 -5.06 -5.72 24.70
C ALA A 232 -5.17 -6.09 23.22
N SER A 233 -6.35 -5.85 22.61
CA SER A 233 -6.55 -6.11 21.18
C SER A 233 -5.75 -5.12 20.30
N VAL A 234 -5.58 -3.89 20.74
CA VAL A 234 -4.73 -2.91 20.04
C VAL A 234 -3.27 -3.31 20.11
N GLU A 235 -2.79 -3.78 21.28
CA GLU A 235 -1.40 -4.22 21.43
C GLU A 235 -1.09 -5.50 20.63
N GLU A 236 -2.06 -6.41 20.49
CA GLU A 236 -1.94 -7.56 19.59
C GLU A 236 -1.72 -7.10 18.14
N VAL A 237 -2.54 -6.14 17.65
CA VAL A 237 -2.34 -5.56 16.33
C VAL A 237 -0.97 -4.88 16.23
N ARG A 238 -0.60 -4.05 17.23
CA ARG A 238 0.69 -3.36 17.26
C ARG A 238 1.85 -4.36 17.13
N GLY A 239 1.84 -5.45 17.90
CA GLY A 239 2.85 -6.50 17.85
C GLY A 239 3.00 -7.13 16.46
N LEU A 240 1.91 -7.26 15.72
CA LEU A 240 1.91 -7.79 14.35
C LEU A 240 2.44 -6.80 13.31
N LEU A 241 2.44 -5.50 13.61
CA LEU A 241 2.89 -4.44 12.71
C LEU A 241 4.33 -3.99 12.97
N ARG A 242 4.93 -4.35 14.12
CA ARG A 242 6.30 -3.99 14.48
C ARG A 242 7.31 -4.45 13.42
N GLY A 243 8.32 -3.63 13.16
CA GLY A 243 9.39 -3.92 12.21
C GLY A 243 8.93 -4.01 10.76
N ARG A 244 7.76 -3.44 10.42
CA ARG A 244 7.15 -3.56 9.08
C ARG A 244 6.61 -2.24 8.57
N ILE A 245 6.54 -2.12 7.25
CA ILE A 245 5.78 -1.07 6.58
C ILE A 245 4.41 -1.65 6.21
N SER A 246 3.37 -1.22 6.92
CA SER A 246 2.02 -1.80 6.82
C SER A 246 1.03 -0.82 6.21
N VAL A 247 0.36 -1.20 5.12
CA VAL A 247 -0.65 -0.38 4.43
C VAL A 247 -2.04 -0.75 4.93
N LEU A 248 -2.80 0.22 5.43
CA LEU A 248 -4.15 0.01 5.91
C LEU A 248 -5.18 0.37 4.84
N VAL A 249 -6.03 -0.59 4.50
CA VAL A 249 -7.17 -0.40 3.60
C VAL A 249 -8.47 -0.81 4.30
N GLY A 250 -9.59 -0.27 3.86
CA GLY A 250 -10.88 -0.63 4.41
C GLY A 250 -11.97 0.37 4.03
N HIS A 251 -13.21 -0.11 4.07
CA HIS A 251 -14.40 0.68 3.76
C HIS A 251 -14.64 1.80 4.78
N SER A 252 -15.48 2.76 4.40
CA SER A 252 -15.96 3.76 5.36
C SER A 252 -16.78 3.09 6.47
N GLY A 253 -16.56 3.49 7.72
CA GLY A 253 -17.32 2.99 8.87
C GLY A 253 -16.83 1.69 9.49
N VAL A 254 -15.81 1.02 8.90
CA VAL A 254 -15.26 -0.24 9.46
C VAL A 254 -14.36 -0.06 10.69
N GLY A 255 -14.06 1.18 11.10
CA GLY A 255 -13.19 1.44 12.26
C GLY A 255 -11.72 1.71 11.95
N LYS A 256 -11.32 1.84 10.66
CA LYS A 256 -9.94 2.09 10.26
C LYS A 256 -9.31 3.30 10.96
N SER A 257 -9.97 4.48 10.94
CA SER A 257 -9.47 5.67 11.62
C SER A 257 -9.40 5.51 13.13
N THR A 258 -10.32 4.77 13.73
CA THR A 258 -10.30 4.45 15.17
C THR A 258 -9.08 3.60 15.51
N LEU A 259 -8.80 2.57 14.68
CA LEU A 259 -7.64 1.71 14.84
C LEU A 259 -6.33 2.51 14.67
N ILE A 260 -6.23 3.35 13.64
CA ILE A 260 -5.05 4.19 13.41
C ILE A 260 -4.80 5.11 14.61
N ASN A 261 -5.82 5.78 15.14
CA ASN A 261 -5.67 6.65 16.32
C ASN A 261 -5.30 5.88 17.59
N ALA A 262 -5.69 4.63 17.72
CA ALA A 262 -5.29 3.78 18.85
C ALA A 262 -3.84 3.29 18.70
N LEU A 263 -3.39 3.03 17.47
CA LEU A 263 -2.01 2.61 17.17
C LEU A 263 -1.04 3.79 17.22
N VAL A 264 -1.45 4.95 16.69
CA VAL A 264 -0.66 6.17 16.56
C VAL A 264 -1.48 7.35 17.09
N PRO A 265 -1.48 7.60 18.41
CA PRO A 265 -2.33 8.64 19.04
C PRO A 265 -2.09 10.04 18.48
N THR A 266 -0.86 10.35 18.09
CA THR A 266 -0.47 11.65 17.48
C THR A 266 -1.05 11.86 16.07
N ALA A 267 -1.60 10.84 15.42
CA ALA A 267 -2.13 10.95 14.06
C ALA A 267 -3.35 11.86 13.94
N GLY A 268 -4.16 12.00 15.00
CA GLY A 268 -5.30 12.92 15.06
C GLY A 268 -6.32 12.74 13.93
N ARG A 269 -6.53 11.50 13.45
CA ARG A 269 -7.43 11.20 12.32
C ARG A 269 -8.89 11.43 12.70
N ALA A 270 -9.64 12.11 11.85
CA ALA A 270 -11.07 12.34 12.07
C ALA A 270 -11.83 11.00 12.06
N THR A 271 -12.42 10.66 13.21
CA THR A 271 -13.27 9.48 13.39
C THR A 271 -14.73 9.91 13.26
N GLY A 272 -15.26 9.90 12.02
CA GLY A 272 -16.68 9.98 11.67
C GLY A 272 -17.53 10.97 12.47
N GLY A 273 -17.44 12.26 12.15
CA GLY A 273 -18.17 13.38 12.70
C GLY A 273 -17.36 14.64 12.44
N VAL A 274 -18.00 15.64 11.86
CA VAL A 274 -17.36 16.93 11.55
C VAL A 274 -17.01 17.61 12.88
N ASN A 275 -15.75 17.56 13.32
CA ASN A 275 -15.29 18.41 14.40
C ASN A 275 -15.17 19.86 13.91
N ASP A 276 -16.19 20.67 14.22
CA ASP A 276 -16.29 22.10 13.89
C ASP A 276 -15.47 23.01 14.83
N VAL A 277 -14.58 22.50 15.68
CA VAL A 277 -14.04 23.29 16.82
C VAL A 277 -12.64 23.85 16.62
N THR A 278 -11.87 23.42 15.62
CA THR A 278 -10.56 24.05 15.36
C THR A 278 -10.49 24.56 13.93
N GLY A 279 -10.64 25.87 13.75
CA GLY A 279 -10.58 26.61 12.49
C GLY A 279 -9.21 26.63 11.81
N ARG A 280 -8.41 25.55 11.88
CA ARG A 280 -7.21 25.33 11.10
C ARG A 280 -7.45 24.26 10.04
N GLY A 281 -7.49 24.74 8.80
CA GLY A 281 -7.24 24.03 7.56
C GLY A 281 -7.82 22.62 7.44
N ARG A 282 -9.05 22.52 6.99
CA ARG A 282 -9.72 21.29 6.56
C ARG A 282 -9.00 20.70 5.36
N HIS A 283 -7.86 20.06 5.57
CA HIS A 283 -7.26 19.16 4.57
C HIS A 283 -7.71 17.74 4.90
N THR A 284 -8.89 17.36 4.41
CA THR A 284 -9.19 15.95 4.17
C THR A 284 -8.20 15.49 3.11
N SER A 285 -7.04 15.05 3.56
CA SER A 285 -6.01 14.49 2.66
C SER A 285 -6.61 13.29 1.94
N THR A 286 -6.82 13.44 0.65
CA THR A 286 -7.21 12.35 -0.26
C THR A 286 -6.00 11.49 -0.63
N SER A 287 -4.83 11.81 -0.09
CA SER A 287 -3.54 11.19 -0.37
C SER A 287 -3.10 10.27 0.77
N ALA A 288 -2.38 9.21 0.45
CA ALA A 288 -1.77 8.34 1.44
C ALA A 288 -0.77 9.10 2.32
N VAL A 289 -0.66 8.68 3.58
CA VAL A 289 0.30 9.24 4.55
C VAL A 289 0.89 8.11 5.36
N ALA A 290 2.22 8.08 5.50
CA ALA A 290 2.93 7.19 6.40
C ALA A 290 3.05 7.83 7.80
N LEU A 291 2.78 7.03 8.81
CA LEU A 291 2.83 7.39 10.22
C LEU A 291 3.79 6.41 10.90
N ALA A 292 4.74 6.92 11.65
CA ALA A 292 5.65 6.08 12.43
C ALA A 292 4.86 5.37 13.54
N LEU A 293 5.08 4.06 13.70
CA LEU A 293 4.39 3.23 14.69
C LEU A 293 5.16 3.29 16.03
N PRO A 294 4.56 3.85 17.09
CA PRO A 294 5.20 3.86 18.41
C PRO A 294 5.38 2.44 18.96
N THR A 295 6.48 2.21 19.70
CA THR A 295 6.78 0.91 20.31
C THR A 295 5.87 0.55 21.49
N GLY A 296 5.15 1.55 22.05
CA GLY A 296 4.27 1.37 23.20
C GLY A 296 3.01 2.23 23.14
N PRO A 297 2.05 1.99 24.05
CA PRO A 297 0.77 2.68 24.08
C PRO A 297 0.85 4.15 24.54
N ASP A 298 1.89 4.54 25.28
CA ASP A 298 2.00 5.82 25.99
C ASP A 298 2.75 6.89 25.17
N ALA A 299 2.44 7.00 23.91
CA ALA A 299 3.15 7.88 22.97
C ALA A 299 2.72 9.35 23.09
N ASP A 300 2.80 9.94 24.28
CA ASP A 300 2.49 11.35 24.52
C ASP A 300 3.69 12.32 24.42
N GLY A 301 4.89 11.83 23.99
CA GLY A 301 6.10 12.61 24.00
C GLY A 301 6.95 12.56 22.73
N ALA A 302 7.82 13.55 22.56
CA ALA A 302 8.71 13.70 21.41
C ALA A 302 9.83 12.65 21.32
N ASP A 303 10.01 11.84 22.38
CA ASP A 303 11.10 10.86 22.50
C ASP A 303 10.59 9.40 22.51
N VAL A 304 9.50 9.11 21.81
CA VAL A 304 8.98 7.75 21.74
C VAL A 304 9.73 6.98 20.66
N ASP A 305 10.31 5.84 21.05
CA ASP A 305 10.85 4.89 20.09
C ASP A 305 9.73 4.40 19.16
N HIS A 306 10.05 4.29 17.89
CA HIS A 306 9.13 3.79 16.87
C HIS A 306 9.71 2.53 16.23
N ASP A 307 8.85 1.58 15.89
CA ASP A 307 9.23 0.31 15.27
C ASP A 307 8.24 -0.06 14.17
N GLY A 308 8.49 0.49 12.98
CA GLY A 308 7.67 0.26 11.81
C GLY A 308 6.84 1.46 11.37
N TRP A 309 6.02 1.23 10.34
CA TRP A 309 5.23 2.26 9.68
C TRP A 309 3.81 1.80 9.42
N VAL A 310 2.87 2.70 9.60
CA VAL A 310 1.47 2.55 9.23
C VAL A 310 1.14 3.54 8.13
N ILE A 311 0.79 3.06 6.94
CA ILE A 311 0.39 3.90 5.81
C ILE A 311 -1.13 3.91 5.71
N ASP A 312 -1.74 5.05 6.00
CA ASP A 312 -3.18 5.26 5.78
C ASP A 312 -3.44 5.61 4.32
N THR A 313 -4.37 4.88 3.69
CA THR A 313 -4.78 5.11 2.31
C THR A 313 -6.24 5.57 2.24
N PRO A 314 -6.53 6.85 2.50
CA PRO A 314 -7.89 7.36 2.47
C PRO A 314 -8.49 7.21 1.06
N GLY A 315 -9.74 6.76 0.99
CA GLY A 315 -10.46 6.64 -0.28
C GLY A 315 -10.14 5.42 -1.13
N VAL A 316 -9.23 4.54 -0.72
CA VAL A 316 -9.07 3.23 -1.37
C VAL A 316 -10.16 2.31 -0.86
N ARG A 317 -11.19 2.11 -1.68
CA ARG A 317 -12.40 1.33 -1.34
C ARG A 317 -12.46 -0.01 -2.07
N SER A 318 -11.71 -0.14 -3.15
CA SER A 318 -11.61 -1.36 -3.94
C SER A 318 -10.31 -1.36 -4.74
N PHE A 319 -9.87 -2.53 -5.12
CA PHE A 319 -8.80 -2.74 -6.08
C PHE A 319 -9.38 -3.28 -7.38
N GLY A 320 -9.18 -2.58 -8.49
CA GLY A 320 -9.36 -3.16 -9.81
C GLY A 320 -8.19 -4.11 -10.06
N LEU A 321 -8.46 -5.29 -10.57
CA LEU A 321 -7.49 -6.38 -10.71
C LEU A 321 -7.14 -6.68 -12.18
N ALA A 322 -7.41 -5.74 -13.10
CA ALA A 322 -7.16 -5.95 -14.53
C ALA A 322 -5.69 -6.32 -14.85
N HIS A 323 -4.76 -5.84 -14.01
CA HIS A 323 -3.32 -6.06 -14.16
C HIS A 323 -2.80 -7.38 -13.56
N VAL A 324 -3.60 -8.06 -12.71
CA VAL A 324 -3.14 -9.26 -12.02
C VAL A 324 -3.20 -10.48 -12.95
N GLU A 325 -2.10 -11.19 -13.09
CA GLU A 325 -2.05 -12.44 -13.83
C GLU A 325 -2.35 -13.63 -12.91
N VAL A 326 -3.02 -14.67 -13.44
CA VAL A 326 -3.37 -15.89 -12.68
C VAL A 326 -2.12 -16.59 -12.14
N GLY A 327 -1.05 -16.62 -12.93
CA GLY A 327 0.22 -17.19 -12.51
C GLY A 327 0.80 -16.51 -11.27
N HIS A 328 0.76 -15.18 -11.20
CA HIS A 328 1.25 -14.45 -10.03
C HIS A 328 0.47 -14.79 -8.77
N LEU A 329 -0.86 -14.93 -8.89
CA LEU A 329 -1.67 -15.32 -7.75
C LEU A 329 -1.34 -16.75 -7.27
N LEU A 330 -1.09 -17.68 -8.21
CA LEU A 330 -0.74 -19.06 -7.87
C LEU A 330 0.60 -19.14 -7.13
N HIS A 331 1.62 -18.41 -7.60
CA HIS A 331 2.96 -18.35 -6.97
C HIS A 331 2.96 -17.85 -5.52
N ALA A 332 1.90 -17.20 -5.07
CA ALA A 332 1.75 -16.83 -3.65
C ALA A 332 1.37 -18.04 -2.74
N PHE A 333 1.16 -19.22 -3.32
CA PHE A 333 0.74 -20.44 -2.62
C PHE A 333 1.65 -21.60 -3.03
N ASP A 334 2.81 -21.75 -2.40
CA ASP A 334 3.85 -22.72 -2.76
C ASP A 334 3.32 -24.14 -2.98
N ASP A 335 2.42 -24.61 -2.12
CA ASP A 335 1.81 -25.93 -2.19
C ASP A 335 0.86 -26.12 -3.39
N LEU A 336 0.13 -25.08 -3.76
CA LEU A 336 -0.74 -25.09 -4.94
C LEU A 336 0.07 -24.89 -6.22
N ASP A 337 1.12 -24.08 -6.19
CA ASP A 337 2.00 -23.84 -7.32
C ASP A 337 2.78 -25.12 -7.69
N GLU A 338 3.29 -25.84 -6.67
CA GLU A 338 3.92 -27.14 -6.87
C GLU A 338 2.93 -28.15 -7.50
N ALA A 339 1.73 -28.27 -6.95
CA ALA A 339 0.70 -29.18 -7.47
C ALA A 339 0.25 -28.79 -8.89
N ALA A 340 0.16 -27.50 -9.19
CA ALA A 340 -0.25 -26.99 -10.49
C ALA A 340 0.77 -27.22 -11.60
N SER A 341 2.03 -27.55 -11.25
CA SER A 341 3.07 -27.91 -12.23
C SER A 341 2.68 -29.13 -13.07
N GLU A 342 1.81 -30.01 -12.56
CA GLU A 342 1.29 -31.19 -13.24
C GLU A 342 0.05 -30.89 -14.09
N CYS A 343 -0.47 -29.65 -14.09
CA CYS A 343 -1.65 -29.30 -14.86
C CYS A 343 -1.41 -29.29 -16.37
N PRO A 344 -2.42 -29.59 -17.19
CA PRO A 344 -2.33 -29.45 -18.64
C PRO A 344 -2.09 -27.99 -19.02
N ARG A 345 -1.43 -27.78 -20.17
CA ARG A 345 -1.15 -26.42 -20.67
C ARG A 345 -2.42 -25.63 -20.85
N GLY A 346 -2.46 -24.42 -20.28
CA GLY A 346 -3.60 -23.52 -20.36
C GLY A 346 -4.71 -23.83 -19.37
N CYS A 347 -4.43 -24.63 -18.34
CA CYS A 347 -5.37 -24.86 -17.25
C CYS A 347 -5.74 -23.53 -16.58
N THR A 348 -7.02 -23.29 -16.39
CA THR A 348 -7.55 -22.09 -15.71
C THR A 348 -7.56 -22.22 -14.19
N HIS A 349 -7.35 -23.41 -13.66
CA HIS A 349 -7.46 -23.80 -12.25
C HIS A 349 -8.82 -23.50 -11.62
N GLN A 350 -9.84 -23.12 -12.42
CA GLN A 350 -11.21 -22.92 -11.96
C GLN A 350 -11.88 -24.25 -11.62
N ALA A 351 -13.03 -24.19 -10.96
CA ALA A 351 -13.73 -25.39 -10.52
C ALA A 351 -14.23 -26.30 -11.66
N ASP A 352 -14.38 -25.74 -12.86
CA ASP A 352 -14.82 -26.43 -14.07
C ASP A 352 -13.65 -26.76 -15.03
N ALA A 353 -12.40 -26.50 -14.61
CA ALA A 353 -11.22 -26.80 -15.43
C ALA A 353 -11.03 -28.32 -15.55
N PRO A 354 -11.06 -28.88 -16.78
CA PRO A 354 -10.87 -30.32 -16.96
C PRO A 354 -9.46 -30.73 -16.59
N ASP A 355 -9.33 -31.90 -15.98
CA ASP A 355 -8.04 -32.52 -15.63
C ASP A 355 -7.10 -31.59 -14.84
N CYS A 356 -7.65 -30.78 -13.93
CA CYS A 356 -6.87 -29.90 -13.09
C CYS A 356 -6.15 -30.67 -11.98
N ALA A 357 -4.82 -30.66 -11.98
CA ALA A 357 -4.00 -31.38 -10.99
C ALA A 357 -4.25 -30.92 -9.54
N LEU A 358 -4.80 -29.72 -9.33
CA LEU A 358 -5.20 -29.28 -7.99
C LEU A 358 -6.33 -30.11 -7.39
N ASP A 359 -7.22 -30.66 -8.20
CA ASP A 359 -8.25 -31.61 -7.74
C ASP A 359 -7.62 -32.94 -7.34
N ASP A 360 -6.69 -33.43 -8.12
CA ASP A 360 -5.92 -34.66 -7.82
C ASP A 360 -5.10 -34.49 -6.55
N TRP A 361 -4.51 -33.31 -6.32
CA TRP A 361 -3.76 -32.96 -5.11
C TRP A 361 -4.64 -33.07 -3.84
N VAL A 362 -5.91 -32.69 -3.92
CA VAL A 362 -6.87 -32.89 -2.82
C VAL A 362 -7.15 -34.38 -2.59
N VAL A 363 -7.36 -35.13 -3.66
CA VAL A 363 -7.67 -36.57 -3.58
C VAL A 363 -6.48 -37.38 -3.08
N ALA A 364 -5.26 -36.99 -3.42
CA ALA A 364 -4.01 -37.66 -3.04
C ALA A 364 -3.61 -37.42 -1.56
N ALA A 365 -4.43 -36.75 -0.76
CA ALA A 365 -4.16 -36.54 0.65
C ALA A 365 -4.08 -37.88 1.42
N SER A 366 -3.13 -37.98 2.38
CA SER A 366 -2.83 -39.19 3.13
C SER A 366 -3.94 -39.63 4.06
N ASP A 367 -4.78 -38.71 4.51
CA ASP A 367 -5.85 -38.92 5.50
C ASP A 367 -7.01 -37.95 5.27
N ASP A 368 -8.12 -38.15 5.95
CA ASP A 368 -9.34 -37.36 5.77
C ASP A 368 -9.20 -35.94 6.29
N GLU A 369 -8.41 -35.68 7.34
CA GLU A 369 -8.17 -34.35 7.89
C GLU A 369 -7.35 -33.51 6.91
N THR A 370 -6.26 -34.07 6.38
CA THR A 370 -5.45 -33.43 5.34
C THR A 370 -6.28 -33.17 4.09
N ARG A 371 -7.13 -34.11 3.69
CA ARG A 371 -8.03 -33.94 2.54
C ARG A 371 -8.99 -32.78 2.74
N ALA A 372 -9.61 -32.70 3.91
CA ALA A 372 -10.52 -31.58 4.23
C ALA A 372 -9.80 -30.21 4.21
N THR A 373 -8.60 -30.15 4.78
CA THR A 373 -7.76 -28.94 4.78
C THR A 373 -7.40 -28.51 3.35
N ARG A 374 -6.92 -29.45 2.51
CA ARG A 374 -6.61 -29.18 1.11
C ARG A 374 -7.83 -28.72 0.32
N ALA A 375 -9.00 -29.34 0.55
CA ALA A 375 -10.25 -28.96 -0.11
C ALA A 375 -10.68 -27.53 0.25
N LEU A 376 -10.60 -27.14 1.53
CA LEU A 376 -10.89 -25.78 1.97
C LEU A 376 -9.93 -24.77 1.36
N ARG A 377 -8.63 -25.09 1.32
CA ARG A 377 -7.59 -24.25 0.71
C ARG A 377 -7.84 -24.04 -0.78
N LEU A 378 -8.10 -25.12 -1.52
CA LEU A 378 -8.40 -25.03 -2.96
C LEU A 378 -9.70 -24.27 -3.23
N ALA A 379 -10.75 -24.48 -2.45
CA ALA A 379 -12.00 -23.74 -2.57
C ALA A 379 -11.78 -22.23 -2.34
N SER A 380 -10.97 -21.86 -1.34
CA SER A 380 -10.63 -20.47 -1.04
C SER A 380 -9.79 -19.84 -2.15
N PHE A 381 -8.80 -20.57 -2.70
CA PHE A 381 -8.02 -20.11 -3.85
C PHE A 381 -8.91 -19.88 -5.08
N ARG A 382 -9.79 -20.82 -5.43
CA ARG A 382 -10.72 -20.68 -6.55
C ARG A 382 -11.69 -19.50 -6.39
N ARG A 383 -12.08 -19.19 -5.15
CA ARG A 383 -12.86 -17.97 -4.87
C ARG A 383 -12.05 -16.71 -5.20
N LEU A 384 -10.77 -16.66 -4.85
CA LEU A 384 -9.90 -15.53 -5.23
C LEU A 384 -9.75 -15.41 -6.74
N LEU A 385 -9.58 -16.51 -7.47
CA LEU A 385 -9.55 -16.52 -8.94
C LEU A 385 -10.85 -15.95 -9.53
N ALA A 386 -11.99 -16.37 -9.02
CA ALA A 386 -13.29 -15.87 -9.46
C ALA A 386 -13.45 -14.36 -9.19
N SER A 387 -12.94 -13.87 -8.06
CA SER A 387 -12.91 -12.44 -7.73
C SER A 387 -12.10 -11.61 -8.74
N ARG A 388 -10.97 -12.16 -9.21
CA ARG A 388 -10.13 -11.52 -10.24
C ARG A 388 -10.85 -11.43 -11.58
N THR A 389 -11.56 -12.48 -11.99
CA THR A 389 -12.26 -12.55 -13.30
C THR A 389 -13.58 -11.81 -13.33
N GLY A 390 -14.03 -11.22 -12.21
CA GLY A 390 -15.31 -10.52 -12.14
C GLY A 390 -16.54 -11.43 -12.22
N THR A 391 -16.35 -12.74 -12.11
CA THR A 391 -17.42 -13.75 -12.15
C THR A 391 -18.19 -13.90 -10.84
N VAL A 392 -17.73 -13.25 -9.77
CA VAL A 392 -18.48 -13.19 -8.50
C VAL A 392 -19.59 -12.15 -8.63
N PRO A 393 -20.86 -12.47 -8.30
CA PRO A 393 -21.94 -11.51 -8.29
C PRO A 393 -21.58 -10.31 -7.40
N ARG A 394 -21.71 -9.08 -7.94
CA ARG A 394 -21.51 -7.86 -7.16
C ARG A 394 -22.58 -7.84 -6.06
N GLU A 395 -22.17 -8.05 -4.83
CA GLU A 395 -23.01 -7.79 -3.68
C GLU A 395 -23.34 -6.29 -3.66
N GLY A 396 -24.63 -5.96 -3.81
CA GLY A 396 -25.18 -4.61 -3.93
C GLY A 396 -25.08 -3.79 -2.64
#